data_c40d2decbe8c66c4bfb8660bc8954b82
#
_entry.id   c40d2decbe8c66c4bfb8660bc8954b82
#
_cell.length_a   1.000
_cell.length_b   1.000
_cell.length_c   1.000
_cell.angle_alpha   90.00
_cell.angle_beta   90.00
_cell.angle_gamma   90.00
#
_symmetry.space_group_name_H-M   'P 1'
#
loop_
_entity.id
_entity.type
_entity.pdbx_description
1 polymer ?
#
loop_
_entity_poly.entity_id
_entity_poly.type
_entity_poly.pdbx_seq_one_letter_code
_entity_poly.pdbx_strand_id
1 'polypeptide(L)'
;MTITREKISEILKKNNINLVYREENINLWNEVFNSLESKPVRYLNSSIDYYLKYSHDQGSDCMDLSCIIFSDINPIAVWPLSMNKELSSLMLSSHGSPILEPLFINCPKKTSKNTTRNCINAASDIANELNMKSWLSFSNVVNNFSLSNWHLISMSLGASISSMHELYVDLNMPIDEIKSIKTDGYS
;
A
#
# COMPACT_ATOMS: atom_id res chain seq x y z
N MET A 1 -0.70 -24.97 -3.10
CA MET A 1 -0.75 -24.34 -4.43
C MET A 1 0.19 -23.14 -4.37
N THR A 2 1.18 -23.07 -5.26
CA THR A 2 2.13 -21.95 -5.26
C THR A 2 1.59 -20.94 -6.27
N ILE A 3 1.14 -19.79 -5.79
CA ILE A 3 0.77 -18.69 -6.70
C ILE A 3 2.05 -18.05 -7.22
N THR A 4 2.07 -17.71 -8.49
CA THR A 4 3.21 -17.07 -9.14
C THR A 4 2.90 -15.61 -9.44
N ARG A 5 3.95 -14.82 -9.66
CA ARG A 5 3.81 -13.40 -10.07
C ARG A 5 3.00 -13.28 -11.37
N GLU A 6 3.18 -14.22 -12.31
CA GLU A 6 2.44 -14.25 -13.58
C GLU A 6 0.94 -14.32 -13.33
N LYS A 7 0.51 -15.20 -12.42
CA LYS A 7 -0.90 -15.34 -12.07
C LYS A 7 -1.47 -14.06 -11.45
N ILE A 8 -0.70 -13.41 -10.57
CA ILE A 8 -1.09 -12.12 -9.99
C ILE A 8 -1.17 -11.06 -11.09
N SER A 9 -0.20 -11.01 -12.01
CA SER A 9 -0.21 -10.09 -13.14
C SER A 9 -1.46 -10.26 -14.02
N GLU A 10 -1.91 -11.50 -14.24
CA GLU A 10 -3.15 -11.78 -14.97
C GLU A 10 -4.37 -11.20 -14.23
N ILE A 11 -4.44 -11.36 -12.89
CA ILE A 11 -5.53 -10.80 -12.08
C ILE A 11 -5.52 -9.28 -12.15
N LEU A 12 -4.34 -8.65 -12.02
CA LEU A 12 -4.20 -7.19 -12.11
C LEU A 12 -4.65 -6.68 -13.49
N LYS A 13 -4.24 -7.33 -14.58
CA LYS A 13 -4.66 -6.99 -15.95
C LYS A 13 -6.16 -7.17 -16.16
N LYS A 14 -6.75 -8.27 -15.65
CA LYS A 14 -8.21 -8.52 -15.70
C LYS A 14 -8.99 -7.39 -15.02
N ASN A 15 -8.43 -6.78 -14.00
CA ASN A 15 -8.99 -5.63 -13.31
C ASN A 15 -8.60 -4.29 -13.96
N ASN A 16 -8.15 -4.27 -15.20
CA ASN A 16 -7.76 -3.07 -15.95
C ASN A 16 -6.65 -2.24 -15.25
N ILE A 17 -5.72 -2.91 -14.60
CA ILE A 17 -4.52 -2.28 -14.04
C ILE A 17 -3.38 -2.50 -15.03
N ASN A 18 -2.98 -1.43 -15.73
CA ASN A 18 -1.76 -1.41 -16.54
C ASN A 18 -0.60 -1.00 -15.64
N LEU A 19 0.43 -1.84 -15.56
CA LEU A 19 1.49 -1.67 -14.58
C LEU A 19 2.87 -2.08 -15.10
N VAL A 20 3.88 -1.53 -14.41
CA VAL A 20 5.27 -2.00 -14.42
C VAL A 20 5.66 -2.26 -12.96
N TYR A 21 6.26 -3.40 -12.67
CA TYR A 21 6.71 -3.69 -11.30
C TYR A 21 7.86 -2.77 -10.89
N ARG A 22 7.90 -2.40 -9.62
CA ARG A 22 8.92 -1.51 -9.04
C ARG A 22 10.34 -2.00 -9.36
N GLU A 23 10.59 -3.30 -9.19
CA GLU A 23 11.92 -3.88 -9.42
C GLU A 23 12.36 -3.85 -10.90
N GLU A 24 11.43 -3.78 -11.84
CA GLU A 24 11.72 -3.65 -13.27
C GLU A 24 12.16 -2.23 -13.64
N ASN A 25 11.72 -1.21 -12.86
CA ASN A 25 12.09 0.18 -13.10
C ASN A 25 12.09 1.03 -11.81
N ILE A 26 13.10 0.82 -10.97
CA ILE A 26 13.27 1.55 -9.69
C ILE A 26 13.41 3.06 -9.91
N ASN A 27 14.05 3.48 -11.00
CA ASN A 27 14.19 4.90 -11.30
C ASN A 27 12.84 5.56 -11.53
N LEU A 28 11.98 4.93 -12.34
CA LEU A 28 10.64 5.43 -12.59
C LEU A 28 9.77 5.41 -11.31
N TRP A 29 9.91 4.38 -10.46
CA TRP A 29 9.26 4.37 -9.14
C TRP A 29 9.63 5.60 -8.33
N ASN A 30 10.93 5.90 -8.25
CA ASN A 30 11.44 7.06 -7.50
C ASN A 30 10.96 8.39 -8.12
N GLU A 31 10.92 8.51 -9.44
CA GLU A 31 10.43 9.70 -10.15
C GLU A 31 8.94 9.94 -9.82
N VAL A 32 8.10 8.92 -9.93
CA VAL A 32 6.68 9.02 -9.62
C VAL A 32 6.48 9.32 -8.13
N PHE A 33 7.18 8.63 -7.24
CA PHE A 33 7.13 8.88 -5.80
C PHE A 33 7.53 10.31 -5.45
N ASN A 34 8.60 10.84 -6.06
CA ASN A 34 9.07 12.21 -5.83
C ASN A 34 8.07 13.27 -6.34
N SER A 35 7.22 12.92 -7.29
CA SER A 35 6.17 13.79 -7.83
C SER A 35 4.89 13.79 -6.99
N LEU A 36 4.79 12.94 -5.95
CA LEU A 36 3.65 12.92 -5.04
C LEU A 36 3.63 14.15 -4.15
N GLU A 37 2.45 14.64 -3.83
CA GLU A 37 2.23 15.72 -2.88
C GLU A 37 2.62 15.28 -1.45
N SER A 38 2.20 14.08 -1.05
CA SER A 38 2.58 13.46 0.23
C SER A 38 3.51 12.28 -0.03
N LYS A 39 4.56 12.17 0.78
CA LYS A 39 5.63 11.16 0.63
C LYS A 39 5.74 10.27 1.87
N PRO A 40 4.76 9.37 2.13
CA PRO A 40 4.83 8.50 3.29
C PRO A 40 6.01 7.54 3.20
N VAL A 41 6.69 7.34 4.33
CA VAL A 41 7.90 6.51 4.43
C VAL A 41 7.70 5.10 3.87
N ARG A 42 6.52 4.51 4.06
CA ARG A 42 6.20 3.14 3.60
C ARG A 42 6.20 2.96 2.07
N TYR A 43 6.21 4.06 1.30
CA TYR A 43 6.30 4.05 -0.17
C TYR A 43 7.72 4.32 -0.68
N LEU A 44 8.65 4.66 0.21
CA LEU A 44 10.06 4.83 -0.16
C LEU A 44 10.64 3.50 -0.64
N ASN A 45 11.38 3.57 -1.75
CA ASN A 45 12.10 2.40 -2.26
C ASN A 45 12.98 1.75 -1.20
N SER A 46 13.73 2.55 -0.45
CA SER A 46 14.60 2.06 0.64
C SER A 46 13.84 1.38 1.79
N SER A 47 12.61 1.82 2.09
CA SER A 47 11.78 1.20 3.12
C SER A 47 11.25 -0.16 2.66
N ILE A 48 10.87 -0.27 1.39
CA ILE A 48 10.45 -1.52 0.77
C ILE A 48 11.62 -2.52 0.77
N ASP A 49 12.80 -2.09 0.30
CA ASP A 49 14.00 -2.94 0.26
C ASP A 49 14.43 -3.40 1.65
N TYR A 50 14.36 -2.51 2.65
CA TYR A 50 14.62 -2.86 4.04
C TYR A 50 13.68 -3.96 4.53
N TYR A 51 12.37 -3.83 4.27
CA TYR A 51 11.40 -4.83 4.70
C TYR A 51 11.59 -6.18 3.99
N LEU A 52 11.85 -6.18 2.69
CA LEU A 52 12.12 -7.40 1.93
C LEU A 52 13.34 -8.14 2.50
N LYS A 53 14.42 -7.40 2.77
CA LYS A 53 15.61 -7.95 3.41
C LYS A 53 15.31 -8.48 4.80
N TYR A 54 14.62 -7.70 5.64
CA TYR A 54 14.22 -8.12 6.98
C TYR A 54 13.40 -9.41 6.96
N SER A 55 12.41 -9.50 6.08
CA SER A 55 11.58 -10.70 5.92
C SER A 55 12.42 -11.92 5.54
N HIS A 56 13.32 -11.77 4.57
CA HIS A 56 14.25 -12.82 4.17
C HIS A 56 15.14 -13.27 5.34
N ASP A 57 15.71 -12.34 6.10
CA ASP A 57 16.58 -12.63 7.25
C ASP A 57 15.81 -13.35 8.38
N GLN A 58 14.48 -13.16 8.46
CA GLN A 58 13.59 -13.91 9.38
C GLN A 58 13.11 -15.25 8.81
N GLY A 59 13.60 -15.66 7.64
CA GLY A 59 13.19 -16.90 6.97
C GLY A 59 11.79 -16.86 6.34
N SER A 60 11.23 -15.67 6.16
CA SER A 60 9.95 -15.49 5.47
C SER A 60 10.18 -15.31 3.97
N ASP A 61 9.35 -16.00 3.17
CA ASP A 61 9.34 -15.85 1.71
C ASP A 61 8.40 -14.70 1.34
N CYS A 62 8.96 -13.53 1.02
CA CYS A 62 8.23 -12.32 0.68
C CYS A 62 8.45 -11.96 -0.79
N MET A 63 7.38 -11.95 -1.58
CA MET A 63 7.39 -11.52 -2.98
C MET A 63 7.00 -10.05 -3.06
N ASP A 64 7.87 -9.20 -3.64
CA ASP A 64 7.53 -7.82 -3.98
C ASP A 64 6.60 -7.78 -5.20
N LEU A 65 5.45 -7.16 -5.01
CA LEU A 65 4.43 -6.93 -6.03
C LEU A 65 4.18 -5.43 -6.22
N SER A 66 5.02 -4.59 -5.61
CA SER A 66 4.91 -3.13 -5.74
C SER A 66 4.98 -2.73 -7.20
N CYS A 67 4.10 -1.83 -7.60
CA CYS A 67 3.98 -1.47 -8.99
C CYS A 67 3.69 0.01 -9.21
N ILE A 68 4.13 0.49 -10.38
CA ILE A 68 3.77 1.78 -10.95
C ILE A 68 2.56 1.53 -11.83
N ILE A 69 1.48 2.28 -11.64
CA ILE A 69 0.24 2.15 -12.41
C ILE A 69 0.21 3.22 -13.47
N PHE A 70 -0.24 2.82 -14.67
CA PHE A 70 -0.31 3.68 -15.85
C PHE A 70 -1.75 3.93 -16.29
N SER A 71 -1.99 5.14 -16.81
CA SER A 71 -3.10 5.43 -17.69
C SER A 71 -2.53 5.61 -19.07
N ASP A 72 -2.85 4.71 -19.98
CA ASP A 72 -2.20 4.57 -21.28
C ASP A 72 -0.66 4.41 -21.12
N ILE A 73 0.10 5.41 -21.56
CA ILE A 73 1.58 5.42 -21.47
C ILE A 73 2.11 6.27 -20.28
N ASN A 74 1.22 6.98 -19.57
CA ASN A 74 1.62 7.91 -18.52
C ASN A 74 1.54 7.22 -17.16
N PRO A 75 2.61 7.24 -16.34
CA PRO A 75 2.55 6.79 -14.97
C PRO A 75 1.65 7.72 -14.15
N ILE A 76 0.74 7.17 -13.36
CA ILE A 76 -0.24 7.93 -12.59
C ILE A 76 -0.23 7.65 -11.10
N ALA A 77 0.33 6.51 -10.68
CA ALA A 77 0.36 6.15 -9.27
C ALA A 77 1.47 5.16 -8.95
N VAL A 78 1.83 5.08 -7.66
CA VAL A 78 2.61 4.00 -7.08
C VAL A 78 1.75 3.23 -6.09
N TRP A 79 1.85 1.90 -6.11
CA TRP A 79 1.11 1.02 -5.21
C TRP A 79 2.06 -0.01 -4.59
N PRO A 80 2.43 0.14 -3.30
CA PRO A 80 3.24 -0.84 -2.59
C PRO A 80 2.38 -2.06 -2.27
N LEU A 81 2.80 -3.22 -2.74
CA LEU A 81 2.10 -4.47 -2.54
C LEU A 81 3.11 -5.60 -2.37
N SER A 82 2.82 -6.55 -1.53
CA SER A 82 3.64 -7.74 -1.33
C SER A 82 2.78 -8.96 -1.01
N MET A 83 3.32 -10.12 -1.25
CA MET A 83 2.74 -11.38 -0.84
C MET A 83 3.75 -12.09 0.06
N ASN A 84 3.35 -12.39 1.28
CA ASN A 84 4.15 -13.09 2.25
C ASN A 84 3.63 -14.51 2.44
N LYS A 85 4.57 -15.45 2.59
CA LYS A 85 4.25 -16.80 3.02
C LYS A 85 4.60 -16.93 4.50
N GLU A 86 3.59 -16.99 5.33
CA GLU A 86 3.74 -17.23 6.77
C GLU A 86 3.23 -18.62 7.11
N LEU A 87 4.13 -19.47 7.65
CA LEU A 87 3.82 -20.86 8.03
C LEU A 87 3.15 -21.65 6.88
N SER A 88 1.83 -21.75 6.90
CA SER A 88 1.02 -22.49 5.91
C SER A 88 0.08 -21.59 5.12
N SER A 89 0.08 -20.28 5.34
CA SER A 89 -0.83 -19.33 4.69
C SER A 89 -0.08 -18.31 3.84
N LEU A 90 -0.69 -17.94 2.71
CA LEU A 90 -0.27 -16.80 1.91
C LEU A 90 -1.06 -15.58 2.35
N MET A 91 -0.39 -14.45 2.49
CA MET A 91 -0.99 -13.18 2.91
C MET A 91 -0.64 -12.08 1.91
N LEU A 92 -1.67 -11.38 1.45
CA LEU A 92 -1.51 -10.15 0.69
C LEU A 92 -1.36 -8.98 1.65
N SER A 93 -0.33 -8.17 1.46
CA SER A 93 0.02 -7.07 2.37
C SER A 93 0.76 -5.96 1.62
N SER A 94 1.14 -4.91 2.32
CA SER A 94 2.09 -3.90 1.84
C SER A 94 3.31 -3.94 2.76
N HIS A 95 4.21 -4.92 2.52
CA HIS A 95 5.48 -5.07 3.23
C HIS A 95 5.29 -5.07 4.77
N GLY A 96 4.54 -6.06 5.29
CA GLY A 96 4.24 -6.23 6.71
C GLY A 96 3.20 -5.29 7.29
N SER A 97 2.63 -4.44 6.45
CA SER A 97 1.48 -3.60 6.80
C SER A 97 0.21 -4.14 6.15
N PRO A 98 -0.97 -3.81 6.66
CA PRO A 98 -2.19 -3.93 5.88
C PRO A 98 -2.02 -3.28 4.51
N ILE A 99 -2.79 -3.71 3.52
CA ILE A 99 -2.68 -3.19 2.15
C ILE A 99 -2.85 -1.67 2.16
N LEU A 100 -1.85 -0.96 1.65
CA LEU A 100 -1.89 0.49 1.49
C LEU A 100 -2.63 0.88 0.22
N GLU A 101 -3.25 2.05 0.22
CA GLU A 101 -3.89 2.60 -0.98
C GLU A 101 -2.84 3.01 -2.04
N PRO A 102 -3.17 2.97 -3.35
CA PRO A 102 -2.31 3.57 -4.35
C PRO A 102 -2.25 5.09 -4.18
N LEU A 103 -1.06 5.66 -4.26
CA LEU A 103 -0.86 7.11 -4.23
C LEU A 103 -0.72 7.67 -5.64
N PHE A 104 -1.54 8.64 -5.94
CA PHE A 104 -1.64 9.24 -7.27
C PHE A 104 -0.84 10.54 -7.37
N ILE A 105 -0.13 10.69 -8.48
CA ILE A 105 0.35 12.00 -8.92
C ILE A 105 -0.81 12.80 -9.54
N ASN A 106 -0.56 14.01 -9.99
CA ASN A 106 -1.60 14.85 -10.58
C ASN A 106 -2.27 14.18 -11.79
N CYS A 107 -3.43 13.60 -11.59
CA CYS A 107 -4.24 12.97 -12.62
C CYS A 107 -5.73 13.33 -12.43
N PRO A 108 -6.58 13.21 -13.47
CA PRO A 108 -8.00 13.51 -13.34
C PRO A 108 -8.68 12.70 -12.22
N LYS A 109 -9.53 13.34 -11.41
CA LYS A 109 -10.25 12.69 -10.28
C LYS A 109 -11.03 11.45 -10.71
N LYS A 110 -11.60 11.45 -11.92
CA LYS A 110 -12.30 10.27 -12.47
C LYS A 110 -11.35 9.10 -12.67
N THR A 111 -10.16 9.36 -13.21
CA THR A 111 -9.12 8.35 -13.44
C THR A 111 -8.65 7.76 -12.09
N SER A 112 -8.25 8.59 -11.13
CA SER A 112 -7.82 8.11 -9.81
C SER A 112 -8.91 7.29 -9.12
N LYS A 113 -10.17 7.74 -9.13
CA LYS A 113 -11.30 7.02 -8.54
C LYS A 113 -11.54 5.66 -9.19
N ASN A 114 -11.48 5.58 -10.52
CA ASN A 114 -11.67 4.32 -11.25
C ASN A 114 -10.50 3.37 -10.97
N THR A 115 -9.26 3.86 -11.02
CA THR A 115 -8.07 3.06 -10.73
C THR A 115 -8.09 2.56 -9.28
N THR A 116 -8.50 3.38 -8.31
CA THR A 116 -8.68 2.95 -6.92
C THR A 116 -9.66 1.78 -6.82
N ARG A 117 -10.82 1.86 -7.51
CA ARG A 117 -11.79 0.76 -7.56
C ARG A 117 -11.19 -0.51 -8.16
N ASN A 118 -10.44 -0.37 -9.24
CA ASN A 118 -9.76 -1.49 -9.90
C ASN A 118 -8.75 -2.16 -8.96
N CYS A 119 -7.97 -1.38 -8.20
CA CYS A 119 -7.03 -1.89 -7.21
C CYS A 119 -7.73 -2.66 -6.07
N ILE A 120 -8.86 -2.15 -5.56
CA ILE A 120 -9.65 -2.83 -4.53
C ILE A 120 -10.21 -4.16 -5.05
N ASN A 121 -10.76 -4.16 -6.26
CA ASN A 121 -11.26 -5.39 -6.90
C ASN A 121 -10.12 -6.39 -7.11
N ALA A 122 -8.98 -5.94 -7.61
CA ALA A 122 -7.81 -6.78 -7.80
C ALA A 122 -7.28 -7.38 -6.49
N ALA A 123 -7.19 -6.57 -5.40
CA ALA A 123 -6.82 -7.07 -4.08
C ALA A 123 -7.79 -8.15 -3.59
N SER A 124 -9.09 -7.96 -3.81
CA SER A 124 -10.12 -8.95 -3.47
C SER A 124 -10.00 -10.22 -4.32
N ASP A 125 -9.77 -10.09 -5.63
CA ASP A 125 -9.60 -11.25 -6.51
C ASP A 125 -8.32 -12.04 -6.15
N ILE A 126 -7.22 -11.35 -5.82
CA ILE A 126 -5.98 -11.98 -5.35
C ILE A 126 -6.24 -12.70 -4.01
N ALA A 127 -6.90 -12.05 -3.05
CA ALA A 127 -7.23 -12.64 -1.77
C ALA A 127 -8.09 -13.92 -1.94
N ASN A 128 -9.06 -13.91 -2.84
CA ASN A 128 -9.87 -15.08 -3.18
C ASN A 128 -9.02 -16.20 -3.79
N GLU A 129 -8.12 -15.91 -4.72
CA GLU A 129 -7.19 -16.89 -5.30
C GLU A 129 -6.27 -17.51 -4.24
N LEU A 130 -5.91 -16.73 -3.22
CA LEU A 130 -5.12 -17.17 -2.07
C LEU A 130 -5.96 -17.89 -1.00
N ASN A 131 -7.26 -18.04 -1.18
CA ASN A 131 -8.20 -18.56 -0.18
C ASN A 131 -8.15 -17.79 1.16
N MET A 132 -7.90 -16.50 1.12
CA MET A 132 -7.93 -15.64 2.31
C MET A 132 -9.39 -15.38 2.70
N LYS A 133 -9.70 -15.52 4.00
CA LYS A 133 -11.05 -15.23 4.53
C LYS A 133 -11.37 -13.73 4.49
N SER A 134 -10.35 -12.89 4.63
CA SER A 134 -10.44 -11.43 4.61
C SER A 134 -9.08 -10.84 4.34
N TRP A 135 -9.05 -9.59 3.94
CA TRP A 135 -7.83 -8.79 3.87
C TRP A 135 -8.06 -7.45 4.57
N LEU A 136 -6.98 -6.88 5.07
CA LEU A 136 -6.99 -5.61 5.76
C LEU A 136 -6.36 -4.55 4.87
N SER A 137 -6.91 -3.37 4.87
CA SER A 137 -6.27 -2.22 4.27
C SER A 137 -6.13 -1.08 5.27
N PHE A 138 -5.11 -0.27 5.02
CA PHE A 138 -4.83 0.90 5.80
C PHE A 138 -4.80 2.13 4.89
N SER A 139 -5.37 3.20 5.36
CA SER A 139 -5.31 4.49 4.68
C SER A 139 -5.03 5.58 5.70
N ASN A 140 -4.15 6.48 5.33
CA ASN A 140 -3.74 7.57 6.18
C ASN A 140 -4.80 8.68 6.16
N VAL A 141 -5.62 8.77 7.19
CA VAL A 141 -6.70 9.78 7.33
C VAL A 141 -6.15 11.14 7.81
N VAL A 142 -4.86 11.22 8.13
CA VAL A 142 -4.30 12.27 9.00
C VAL A 142 -4.43 13.67 8.45
N ASN A 143 -4.45 13.87 7.14
CA ASN A 143 -4.24 15.22 6.61
C ASN A 143 -5.47 16.12 6.48
N ASN A 144 -6.72 15.63 6.58
CA ASN A 144 -7.90 16.49 6.39
C ASN A 144 -9.19 16.01 7.08
N PHE A 145 -9.14 15.09 8.03
CA PHE A 145 -10.32 14.48 8.66
C PHE A 145 -11.35 13.94 7.65
N SER A 146 -10.91 13.64 6.43
CA SER A 146 -11.75 13.13 5.35
C SER A 146 -11.32 11.73 4.95
N LEU A 147 -12.30 10.88 4.68
CA LEU A 147 -12.06 9.54 4.16
C LEU A 147 -11.53 9.63 2.73
N SER A 148 -10.47 8.89 2.43
CA SER A 148 -9.94 8.79 1.07
C SER A 148 -10.93 8.05 0.15
N ASN A 149 -10.72 8.16 -1.17
CA ASN A 149 -11.48 7.38 -2.15
C ASN A 149 -11.35 5.86 -1.90
N TRP A 150 -10.22 5.40 -1.37
CA TRP A 150 -10.00 4.01 -1.01
C TRP A 150 -11.00 3.54 0.04
N HIS A 151 -11.17 4.30 1.13
CA HIS A 151 -12.16 4.00 2.16
C HIS A 151 -13.59 4.02 1.62
N LEU A 152 -13.97 5.10 0.96
CA LEU A 152 -15.34 5.28 0.47
C LEU A 152 -15.75 4.18 -0.51
N ILE A 153 -14.83 3.78 -1.40
CA ILE A 153 -15.09 2.71 -2.36
C ILE A 153 -15.10 1.36 -1.66
N SER A 154 -14.14 1.08 -0.76
CA SER A 154 -14.12 -0.17 0.00
C SER A 154 -15.41 -0.38 0.80
N MET A 155 -15.90 0.66 1.49
CA MET A 155 -17.19 0.62 2.18
C MET A 155 -18.35 0.35 1.23
N SER A 156 -18.36 0.98 0.05
CA SER A 156 -19.41 0.75 -0.96
C SER A 156 -19.40 -0.68 -1.52
N LEU A 157 -18.29 -1.39 -1.35
CA LEU A 157 -18.10 -2.79 -1.74
C LEU A 157 -18.24 -3.76 -0.55
N GLY A 158 -18.69 -3.28 0.60
CA GLY A 158 -19.01 -4.12 1.76
C GLY A 158 -17.92 -4.22 2.82
N ALA A 159 -16.85 -3.43 2.74
CA ALA A 159 -15.84 -3.39 3.79
C ALA A 159 -16.41 -2.73 5.07
N SER A 160 -16.02 -3.28 6.23
CA SER A 160 -16.26 -2.67 7.53
C SER A 160 -15.07 -1.82 7.96
N ILE A 161 -15.33 -0.72 8.66
CA ILE A 161 -14.29 0.15 9.23
C ILE A 161 -13.97 -0.32 10.65
N SER A 162 -12.67 -0.42 10.94
CA SER A 162 -12.14 -0.49 12.29
C SER A 162 -11.20 0.70 12.50
N SER A 163 -11.39 1.45 13.58
CA SER A 163 -10.50 2.55 13.93
C SER A 163 -9.27 2.02 14.66
N MET A 164 -8.09 2.46 14.24
CA MET A 164 -6.85 2.32 14.99
C MET A 164 -6.41 3.70 15.47
N HIS A 165 -5.95 3.78 16.70
CA HIS A 165 -5.34 5.00 17.23
C HIS A 165 -3.83 4.92 17.01
N GLU A 166 -3.27 5.91 16.33
CA GLU A 166 -1.82 6.09 16.19
C GLU A 166 -1.41 7.37 16.90
N LEU A 167 -0.27 7.32 17.57
CA LEU A 167 0.35 8.48 18.19
C LEU A 167 1.38 9.06 17.21
N TYR A 168 1.22 10.31 16.87
CA TYR A 168 2.17 11.06 16.05
C TYR A 168 2.96 12.04 16.91
N VAL A 169 4.25 12.12 16.62
CA VAL A 169 5.13 13.14 17.21
C VAL A 169 5.53 14.07 16.06
N ASP A 170 5.21 15.36 16.20
CA ASP A 170 5.70 16.36 15.28
C ASP A 170 7.20 16.60 15.53
N LEU A 171 8.03 16.14 14.60
CA LEU A 171 9.48 16.27 14.69
C LEU A 171 9.98 17.72 14.49
N ASN A 172 9.11 18.65 14.09
CA ASN A 172 9.43 20.08 14.05
C ASN A 172 9.30 20.76 15.43
N MET A 173 8.71 20.06 16.42
CA MET A 173 8.64 20.55 17.78
C MET A 173 10.01 20.53 18.46
N PRO A 174 10.32 21.50 19.34
CA PRO A 174 11.51 21.46 20.18
C PRO A 174 11.59 20.16 21.00
N ILE A 175 12.81 19.61 21.12
CA ILE A 175 13.03 18.32 21.82
C ILE A 175 12.47 18.31 23.24
N ASP A 176 12.50 19.45 23.93
CA ASP A 176 12.01 19.54 25.30
C ASP A 176 10.47 19.48 25.38
N GLU A 177 9.77 19.99 24.37
CA GLU A 177 8.32 19.81 24.24
C GLU A 177 7.96 18.37 23.93
N ILE A 178 8.70 17.70 23.04
CA ILE A 178 8.52 16.27 22.73
C ILE A 178 8.72 15.41 23.99
N LYS A 179 9.69 15.74 24.83
CA LYS A 179 9.93 15.03 26.10
C LYS A 179 8.82 15.24 27.11
N SER A 180 8.21 16.44 27.18
CA SER A 180 7.10 16.71 28.09
C SER A 180 5.84 15.91 27.76
N ILE A 181 5.54 15.72 26.48
CA ILE A 181 4.39 14.90 26.01
C ILE A 181 4.52 13.42 26.46
N LYS A 182 5.77 12.90 26.57
CA LYS A 182 6.02 11.53 27.03
C LYS A 182 5.77 11.32 28.52
N THR A 183 5.89 12.34 29.35
CA THR A 183 5.79 12.21 30.80
C THR A 183 4.35 12.23 31.28
N ASP A 184 3.43 12.83 30.58
CA ASP A 184 2.01 12.94 30.97
C ASP A 184 1.14 11.73 30.59
N GLY A 185 1.70 10.74 29.90
CA GLY A 185 0.99 9.54 29.41
C GLY A 185 1.19 8.25 30.21
N TYR A 186 2.01 8.27 31.27
CA TYR A 186 2.28 7.11 32.14
C TYR A 186 2.18 7.53 33.63
N SER A 187 0.98 7.69 34.10
CA SER A 187 0.67 7.68 35.54
C SER A 187 -0.47 6.69 35.78
#